data_76c78a71539edfb798ac213ea064f457
#
_entry.id   76c78a71539edfb798ac213ea064f457
#
_cell.length_a   1.000
_cell.length_b   1.000
_cell.length_c   1.000
_cell.angle_alpha   90.00
_cell.angle_beta   90.00
_cell.angle_gamma   90.00
#
_symmetry.space_group_name_H-M   'P 1'
#
loop_
_entity.id
_entity.type
_entity.pdbx_description
1 polymer ?
#
loop_
_entity_poly.entity_id
_entity_poly.type
_entity_poly.pdbx_seq_one_letter_code
_entity_poly.pdbx_strand_id
1 'polypeptide(L)'
;MNDDANLIERFLEMLAAEAGASRHTLAAYRTDLEQASAIAGGHLAQADREMIGTLPSHWRSLQNSTVARKSSSLRRFFGFLVEEGFRENDPSDALPRPGLVRSLPKTLSHAEIARLFELIAEGLRVDPVKPSVVRLSAILELLYGSGLRASELVGLLRSSIMGDEPYLIIKGKGGKERLVPVSQQ
;
A
#
# COMPACT_ATOMS: atom_id res chain seq x y z
N MET A 1 28.49 8.97 -8.33
CA MET A 1 27.30 8.38 -7.67
C MET A 1 26.31 9.51 -7.58
N ASN A 2 25.10 9.35 -8.09
CA ASN A 2 24.14 10.46 -8.13
C ASN A 2 23.78 10.83 -6.67
N ASP A 3 23.94 12.10 -6.30
CA ASP A 3 23.69 12.59 -4.93
C ASP A 3 22.25 12.32 -4.47
N ASP A 4 21.28 12.45 -5.37
CA ASP A 4 19.88 12.13 -5.12
C ASP A 4 19.66 10.70 -4.64
N ALA A 5 20.34 9.72 -5.25
CA ALA A 5 20.14 8.31 -4.89
C ALA A 5 20.54 8.03 -3.43
N ASN A 6 21.65 8.63 -2.97
CA ASN A 6 22.09 8.51 -1.59
C ASN A 6 21.11 9.20 -0.62
N LEU A 7 20.67 10.41 -0.95
CA LEU A 7 19.73 11.16 -0.11
C LEU A 7 18.34 10.48 -0.03
N ILE A 8 17.89 9.88 -1.13
CA ILE A 8 16.64 9.08 -1.15
C ILE A 8 16.78 7.87 -0.24
N GLU A 9 17.89 7.12 -0.29
CA GLU A 9 18.11 5.98 0.61
C GLU A 9 18.07 6.42 2.08
N ARG A 10 18.83 7.45 2.46
CA ARG A 10 18.84 7.98 3.84
C ARG A 10 17.44 8.40 4.31
N PHE A 11 16.69 9.06 3.46
CA PHE A 11 15.30 9.41 3.75
C PHE A 11 14.43 8.17 3.99
N LEU A 12 14.55 7.13 3.16
CA LEU A 12 13.78 5.90 3.32
C LEU A 12 14.18 5.11 4.56
N GLU A 13 15.47 5.11 4.91
CA GLU A 13 15.99 4.52 6.16
C GLU A 13 15.42 5.23 7.38
N MET A 14 15.42 6.56 7.39
CA MET A 14 14.78 7.37 8.45
C MET A 14 13.29 7.02 8.57
N LEU A 15 12.55 6.97 7.45
CA LEU A 15 11.12 6.61 7.47
C LEU A 15 10.86 5.19 8.00
N ALA A 16 11.76 4.26 7.72
CA ALA A 16 11.66 2.90 8.24
C ALA A 16 11.89 2.84 9.75
N ALA A 17 12.91 3.56 10.23
CA ALA A 17 13.33 3.55 11.63
C ALA A 17 12.37 4.34 12.55
N GLU A 18 12.06 5.58 12.18
CA GLU A 18 11.33 6.50 13.07
C GLU A 18 9.81 6.46 12.88
N ALA A 19 9.34 6.36 11.63
CA ALA A 19 7.91 6.40 11.33
C ALA A 19 7.26 5.02 11.20
N GLY A 20 8.02 3.92 11.32
CA GLY A 20 7.51 2.57 11.16
C GLY A 20 6.81 2.36 9.81
N ALA A 21 7.33 2.99 8.75
CA ALA A 21 6.71 2.94 7.44
C ALA A 21 6.70 1.51 6.88
N SER A 22 5.57 1.11 6.30
CA SER A 22 5.46 -0.23 5.71
C SER A 22 6.38 -0.38 4.49
N ARG A 23 6.82 -1.63 4.19
CA ARG A 23 7.60 -1.93 2.99
C ARG A 23 6.95 -1.41 1.71
N HIS A 24 5.63 -1.47 1.60
CA HIS A 24 4.88 -0.95 0.46
C HIS A 24 4.95 0.58 0.38
N THR A 25 4.90 1.28 1.52
CA THR A 25 5.05 2.73 1.57
C THR A 25 6.44 3.15 1.13
N LEU A 26 7.48 2.48 1.64
CA LEU A 26 8.87 2.75 1.28
C LEU A 26 9.11 2.50 -0.21
N ALA A 27 8.63 1.39 -0.77
CA ALA A 27 8.75 1.09 -2.19
C ALA A 27 8.02 2.12 -3.07
N ALA A 28 6.81 2.54 -2.67
CA ALA A 28 6.06 3.55 -3.39
C ALA A 28 6.75 4.92 -3.37
N TYR A 29 7.29 5.33 -2.22
CA TYR A 29 8.02 6.59 -2.07
C TYR A 29 9.33 6.56 -2.84
N ARG A 30 10.09 5.44 -2.81
CA ARG A 30 11.26 5.24 -3.65
C ARG A 30 10.94 5.51 -5.11
N THR A 31 9.96 4.81 -5.66
CA THR A 31 9.55 4.98 -7.06
C THR A 31 9.15 6.41 -7.38
N ASP A 32 8.42 7.09 -6.48
CA ASP A 32 8.00 8.47 -6.68
C ASP A 32 9.19 9.43 -6.74
N LEU A 33 10.15 9.27 -5.85
CA LEU A 33 11.34 10.13 -5.74
C LEU A 33 12.32 9.88 -6.88
N GLU A 34 12.55 8.61 -7.26
CA GLU A 34 13.40 8.25 -8.41
C GLU A 34 12.85 8.83 -9.73
N GLN A 35 11.52 8.76 -9.91
CA GLN A 35 10.86 9.37 -11.08
C GLN A 35 10.99 10.89 -11.07
N ALA A 36 10.84 11.53 -9.92
CA ALA A 36 11.03 12.97 -9.80
C ALA A 36 12.48 13.38 -10.03
N SER A 37 13.45 12.62 -9.52
CA SER A 37 14.88 12.82 -9.77
C SER A 37 15.19 12.68 -11.26
N ALA A 38 14.66 11.69 -11.94
CA ALA A 38 14.84 11.52 -13.39
C ALA A 38 14.34 12.74 -14.18
N ILE A 39 13.16 13.29 -13.81
CA ILE A 39 12.60 14.50 -14.44
C ILE A 39 13.50 15.72 -14.14
N ALA A 40 14.07 15.81 -12.92
CA ALA A 40 15.00 16.86 -12.50
C ALA A 40 16.44 16.66 -13.00
N GLY A 41 16.67 15.71 -13.94
CA GLY A 41 18.01 15.44 -14.48
C GLY A 41 19.01 14.89 -13.46
N GLY A 42 18.53 14.27 -12.37
CA GLY A 42 19.36 13.74 -11.30
C GLY A 42 19.76 14.77 -10.22
N HIS A 43 19.09 15.91 -10.17
CA HIS A 43 19.35 17.02 -9.26
C HIS A 43 18.13 17.42 -8.44
N LEU A 44 17.31 16.43 -8.05
CA LEU A 44 16.07 16.67 -7.29
C LEU A 44 16.35 17.39 -5.95
N ALA A 45 17.39 16.96 -5.24
CA ALA A 45 17.73 17.54 -3.94
C ALA A 45 18.08 19.02 -4.02
N GLN A 46 18.60 19.51 -5.16
CA GLN A 46 18.95 20.90 -5.41
C GLN A 46 17.85 21.67 -6.18
N ALA A 47 16.79 20.97 -6.61
CA ALA A 47 15.72 21.57 -7.42
C ALA A 47 15.10 22.78 -6.71
N ASP A 48 14.90 23.85 -7.46
CA ASP A 48 14.23 25.04 -6.98
C ASP A 48 12.69 24.93 -7.07
N ARG A 49 12.01 25.97 -6.63
CA ARG A 49 10.55 26.04 -6.65
C ARG A 49 9.98 25.99 -8.07
N GLU A 50 10.66 26.58 -9.04
CA GLU A 50 10.24 26.61 -10.44
C GLU A 50 10.28 25.20 -11.03
N MET A 51 11.41 24.50 -10.86
CA MET A 51 11.57 23.10 -11.29
C MET A 51 10.53 22.18 -10.64
N ILE A 52 10.32 22.27 -9.32
CA ILE A 52 9.31 21.45 -8.62
C ILE A 52 7.90 21.77 -9.14
N GLY A 53 7.61 23.00 -9.50
CA GLY A 53 6.37 23.43 -10.12
C GLY A 53 6.10 22.82 -11.51
N THR A 54 7.11 22.29 -12.20
CA THR A 54 6.93 21.59 -13.49
C THR A 54 6.49 20.14 -13.33
N LEU A 55 6.80 19.47 -12.21
CA LEU A 55 6.49 18.05 -11.99
C LEU A 55 5.03 17.68 -12.22
N PRO A 56 4.03 18.47 -11.76
CA PRO A 56 2.62 18.15 -11.98
C PRO A 56 2.23 18.06 -13.46
N SER A 57 2.93 18.71 -14.37
CA SER A 57 2.67 18.60 -15.81
C SER A 57 2.86 17.18 -16.34
N HIS A 58 3.77 16.41 -15.75
CA HIS A 58 4.05 15.00 -16.05
C HIS A 58 3.02 14.04 -15.45
N TRP A 59 2.14 14.51 -14.56
CA TRP A 59 1.16 13.70 -13.83
C TRP A 59 -0.28 13.86 -14.30
N ARG A 60 -0.51 14.62 -15.39
CA ARG A 60 -1.86 14.96 -15.88
C ARG A 60 -2.75 13.75 -16.18
N SER A 61 -2.15 12.62 -16.58
CA SER A 61 -2.86 11.37 -16.86
C SER A 61 -3.07 10.49 -15.62
N LEU A 62 -2.51 10.87 -14.46
CA LEU A 62 -2.58 10.07 -13.26
C LEU A 62 -3.85 10.37 -12.45
N GLN A 63 -4.30 9.39 -11.68
CA GLN A 63 -5.40 9.57 -10.74
C GLN A 63 -5.00 10.54 -9.61
N ASN A 64 -5.97 11.30 -9.10
CA ASN A 64 -5.76 12.26 -8.00
C ASN A 64 -5.12 11.63 -6.76
N SER A 65 -5.45 10.38 -6.43
CA SER A 65 -4.83 9.64 -5.32
C SER A 65 -3.33 9.40 -5.54
N THR A 66 -2.93 9.11 -6.78
CA THR A 66 -1.51 8.94 -7.15
C THR A 66 -0.77 10.28 -7.09
N VAL A 67 -1.37 11.35 -7.63
CA VAL A 67 -0.81 12.71 -7.55
C VAL A 67 -0.65 13.15 -6.09
N ALA A 68 -1.65 12.90 -5.25
CA ALA A 68 -1.59 13.20 -3.81
C ALA A 68 -0.44 12.44 -3.11
N ARG A 69 -0.25 11.16 -3.43
CA ARG A 69 0.85 10.36 -2.87
C ARG A 69 2.21 10.88 -3.32
N LYS A 70 2.39 11.17 -4.62
CA LYS A 70 3.63 11.75 -5.17
C LYS A 70 3.96 13.10 -4.53
N SER A 71 2.96 13.97 -4.40
CA SER A 71 3.14 15.24 -3.71
C SER A 71 3.50 15.07 -2.23
N SER A 72 2.93 14.05 -1.57
CA SER A 72 3.23 13.74 -0.17
C SER A 72 4.64 13.19 0.02
N SER A 73 5.11 12.29 -0.86
CA SER A 73 6.47 11.75 -0.78
C SER A 73 7.51 12.83 -0.97
N LEU A 74 7.32 13.73 -1.94
CA LEU A 74 8.22 14.85 -2.20
C LEU A 74 8.24 15.86 -1.04
N ARG A 75 7.08 16.24 -0.49
CA ARG A 75 7.04 17.12 0.68
C ARG A 75 7.79 16.55 1.87
N ARG A 76 7.62 15.27 2.14
CA ARG A 76 8.33 14.62 3.22
C ARG A 76 9.84 14.54 2.97
N PHE A 77 10.22 14.30 1.71
CA PHE A 77 11.62 14.28 1.31
C PHE A 77 12.28 15.67 1.45
N PHE A 78 11.64 16.73 0.96
CA PHE A 78 12.17 18.09 1.12
C PHE A 78 12.19 18.54 2.58
N GLY A 79 11.18 18.18 3.38
CA GLY A 79 11.20 18.40 4.83
C GLY A 79 12.40 17.73 5.49
N PHE A 80 12.66 16.46 5.18
CA PHE A 80 13.86 15.73 5.63
C PHE A 80 15.15 16.44 5.23
N LEU A 81 15.26 16.90 3.97
CA LEU A 81 16.46 17.60 3.52
C LEU A 81 16.73 18.91 4.30
N VAL A 82 15.67 19.62 4.69
CA VAL A 82 15.78 20.84 5.52
C VAL A 82 16.12 20.48 6.96
N GLU A 83 15.46 19.49 7.55
CA GLU A 83 15.69 19.03 8.93
C GLU A 83 17.12 18.52 9.14
N GLU A 84 17.68 17.81 8.16
CA GLU A 84 19.04 17.29 8.18
C GLU A 84 20.11 18.32 7.71
N GLY A 85 19.69 19.53 7.35
CA GLY A 85 20.61 20.60 6.93
C GLY A 85 21.23 20.42 5.54
N PHE A 86 20.68 19.55 4.68
CA PHE A 86 21.12 19.41 3.28
C PHE A 86 20.68 20.57 2.40
N ARG A 87 19.68 21.34 2.86
CA ARG A 87 19.22 22.57 2.21
C ARG A 87 18.55 23.52 3.22
N GLU A 88 18.49 24.80 2.86
CA GLU A 88 17.93 25.83 3.74
C GLU A 88 16.42 26.03 3.58
N ASN A 89 15.84 25.68 2.43
CA ASN A 89 14.45 25.96 2.10
C ASN A 89 13.73 24.74 1.54
N ASP A 90 12.40 24.72 1.67
CA ASP A 90 11.52 23.67 1.14
C ASP A 90 10.76 24.21 -0.10
N PRO A 91 11.02 23.72 -1.33
CA PRO A 91 10.35 24.16 -2.54
C PRO A 91 8.99 23.45 -2.75
N SER A 92 8.58 22.55 -1.88
CA SER A 92 7.43 21.66 -2.08
C SER A 92 6.08 22.36 -1.97
N ASP A 93 6.03 23.62 -1.62
CA ASP A 93 4.82 24.47 -1.67
C ASP A 93 4.28 24.63 -3.10
N ALA A 94 5.15 24.50 -4.12
CA ALA A 94 4.79 24.50 -5.54
C ALA A 94 3.99 23.25 -5.95
N LEU A 95 4.00 22.18 -5.14
CA LEU A 95 3.30 20.94 -5.46
C LEU A 95 1.79 21.04 -5.21
N PRO A 96 0.96 20.45 -6.07
CA PRO A 96 -0.49 20.47 -5.91
C PRO A 96 -0.91 19.74 -4.61
N ARG A 97 -2.00 20.22 -4.03
CA ARG A 97 -2.73 19.54 -2.95
C ARG A 97 -4.09 19.09 -3.50
N PRO A 98 -4.13 18.02 -4.31
CA PRO A 98 -5.39 17.59 -4.87
C PRO A 98 -6.36 17.24 -3.75
N GLY A 99 -7.56 17.79 -3.83
CA GLY A 99 -8.65 17.40 -2.96
C GLY A 99 -8.93 15.92 -3.15
N LEU A 100 -8.75 15.13 -2.10
CA LEU A 100 -9.15 13.73 -2.12
C LEU A 100 -10.68 13.68 -2.05
N VAL A 101 -11.33 13.60 -3.19
CA VAL A 101 -12.73 13.18 -3.22
C VAL A 101 -12.72 11.71 -2.75
N ARG A 102 -13.16 11.48 -1.52
CA ARG A 102 -13.38 10.13 -1.02
C ARG A 102 -14.51 9.52 -1.85
N SER A 103 -14.16 8.75 -2.87
CA SER A 103 -15.16 7.90 -3.51
C SER A 103 -15.66 6.91 -2.46
N LEU A 104 -16.97 6.71 -2.41
CA LEU A 104 -17.53 5.65 -1.57
C LEU A 104 -16.91 4.31 -1.99
N PRO A 105 -16.52 3.47 -1.03
CA PRO A 105 -16.00 2.15 -1.34
C PRO A 105 -17.00 1.39 -2.20
N LYS A 106 -16.54 0.77 -3.28
CA LYS A 106 -17.35 -0.17 -4.05
C LYS A 106 -17.44 -1.47 -3.25
N THR A 107 -18.46 -1.57 -2.39
CA THR A 107 -18.71 -2.77 -1.61
C THR A 107 -19.64 -3.70 -2.39
N LEU A 108 -19.44 -5.01 -2.24
CA LEU A 108 -20.39 -6.00 -2.72
C LEU A 108 -21.65 -5.97 -1.83
N SER A 109 -22.81 -6.12 -2.45
CA SER A 109 -24.07 -6.32 -1.75
C SER A 109 -24.14 -7.72 -1.15
N HIS A 110 -25.01 -7.91 -0.16
CA HIS A 110 -25.25 -9.25 0.40
C HIS A 110 -25.70 -10.26 -0.65
N ALA A 111 -26.50 -9.84 -1.64
CA ALA A 111 -26.95 -10.70 -2.74
C ALA A 111 -25.79 -11.15 -3.63
N GLU A 112 -24.83 -10.25 -3.93
CA GLU A 112 -23.63 -10.60 -4.71
C GLU A 112 -22.73 -11.57 -3.94
N ILE A 113 -22.59 -11.37 -2.63
CA ILE A 113 -21.82 -12.28 -1.76
C ILE A 113 -22.50 -13.66 -1.71
N ALA A 114 -23.80 -13.72 -1.49
CA ALA A 114 -24.56 -14.97 -1.49
C ALA A 114 -24.37 -15.72 -2.82
N ARG A 115 -24.45 -15.00 -3.94
CA ARG A 115 -24.26 -15.60 -5.27
C ARG A 115 -22.84 -16.16 -5.46
N LEU A 116 -21.80 -15.50 -4.92
CA LEU A 116 -20.45 -16.05 -4.95
C LEU A 116 -20.34 -17.38 -4.18
N PHE A 117 -20.94 -17.48 -2.99
CA PHE A 117 -20.95 -18.71 -2.21
C PHE A 117 -21.76 -19.83 -2.89
N GLU A 118 -22.89 -19.52 -3.52
CA GLU A 118 -23.66 -20.49 -4.31
C GLU A 118 -22.83 -21.07 -5.45
N LEU A 119 -22.16 -20.23 -6.26
CA LEU A 119 -21.31 -20.68 -7.36
C LEU A 119 -20.16 -21.59 -6.89
N ILE A 120 -19.57 -21.29 -5.74
CA ILE A 120 -18.55 -22.14 -5.14
C ILE A 120 -19.13 -23.46 -4.68
N ALA A 121 -20.30 -23.44 -3.99
CA ALA A 121 -20.96 -24.65 -3.55
C ALA A 121 -21.32 -25.56 -4.74
N GLU A 122 -21.77 -25.00 -5.87
CA GLU A 122 -21.98 -25.73 -7.11
C GLU A 122 -20.67 -26.37 -7.61
N GLY A 123 -19.57 -25.62 -7.62
CA GLY A 123 -18.26 -26.11 -8.04
C GLY A 123 -17.70 -27.23 -7.16
N LEU A 124 -18.01 -27.20 -5.84
CA LEU A 124 -17.58 -28.22 -4.89
C LEU A 124 -18.37 -29.54 -5.02
N ARG A 125 -19.54 -29.54 -5.68
CA ARG A 125 -20.37 -30.76 -5.96
C ARG A 125 -19.91 -31.51 -7.20
N VAL A 126 -19.02 -30.93 -8.00
CA VAL A 126 -18.48 -31.57 -9.23
C VAL A 126 -17.43 -32.60 -8.86
N ASP A 127 -17.56 -33.84 -9.36
CA ASP A 127 -16.53 -34.88 -9.12
C ASP A 127 -15.73 -35.18 -10.42
N PRO A 128 -14.41 -35.13 -10.39
CA PRO A 128 -13.57 -34.74 -9.27
C PRO A 128 -13.55 -33.19 -9.03
N VAL A 129 -13.51 -32.81 -7.76
CA VAL A 129 -13.46 -31.40 -7.39
C VAL A 129 -12.12 -30.79 -7.82
N LYS A 130 -12.18 -29.65 -8.52
CA LYS A 130 -10.95 -28.93 -8.93
C LYS A 130 -10.27 -28.27 -7.73
N PRO A 131 -8.94 -28.46 -7.52
CA PRO A 131 -8.22 -27.83 -6.40
C PRO A 131 -8.35 -26.31 -6.34
N SER A 132 -8.56 -25.64 -7.50
CA SER A 132 -8.80 -24.20 -7.56
C SER A 132 -10.11 -23.79 -6.91
N VAL A 133 -11.15 -24.60 -6.99
CA VAL A 133 -12.47 -24.34 -6.36
C VAL A 133 -12.35 -24.47 -4.84
N VAL A 134 -11.68 -25.52 -4.36
CA VAL A 134 -11.42 -25.71 -2.93
C VAL A 134 -10.63 -24.53 -2.36
N ARG A 135 -9.58 -24.10 -3.07
CA ARG A 135 -8.78 -22.92 -2.67
C ARG A 135 -9.62 -21.65 -2.64
N LEU A 136 -10.47 -21.43 -3.64
CA LEU A 136 -11.33 -20.24 -3.73
C LEU A 136 -12.36 -20.23 -2.60
N SER A 137 -12.93 -21.39 -2.24
CA SER A 137 -13.83 -21.54 -1.09
C SER A 137 -13.13 -21.09 0.20
N ALA A 138 -11.95 -21.65 0.50
CA ALA A 138 -11.19 -21.28 1.68
C ALA A 138 -10.81 -19.78 1.72
N ILE A 139 -10.48 -19.19 0.57
CA ILE A 139 -10.19 -17.76 0.44
C ILE A 139 -11.42 -16.92 0.79
N LEU A 140 -12.59 -17.26 0.25
CA LEU A 140 -13.83 -16.51 0.51
C LEU A 140 -14.29 -16.64 1.97
N GLU A 141 -14.21 -17.83 2.55
CA GLU A 141 -14.53 -18.08 3.95
C GLU A 141 -13.64 -17.20 4.87
N LEU A 142 -12.34 -17.19 4.64
CA LEU A 142 -11.40 -16.39 5.44
C LEU A 142 -11.55 -14.88 5.22
N LEU A 143 -11.83 -14.43 4.00
CA LEU A 143 -12.03 -12.99 3.73
C LEU A 143 -13.37 -12.50 4.29
N TYR A 144 -14.45 -13.23 4.08
CA TYR A 144 -15.79 -12.81 4.48
C TYR A 144 -16.09 -13.15 5.95
N GLY A 145 -15.85 -14.40 6.36
CA GLY A 145 -16.15 -14.87 7.71
C GLY A 145 -15.21 -14.29 8.77
N SER A 146 -13.93 -14.18 8.44
CA SER A 146 -12.89 -13.70 9.38
C SER A 146 -12.45 -12.26 9.15
N GLY A 147 -12.90 -11.60 8.10
CA GLY A 147 -12.56 -10.21 7.80
C GLY A 147 -11.07 -9.96 7.60
N LEU A 148 -10.33 -10.95 7.08
CA LEU A 148 -8.90 -10.81 6.78
C LEU A 148 -8.69 -9.84 5.62
N ARG A 149 -7.58 -9.07 5.67
CA ARG A 149 -7.11 -8.35 4.49
C ARG A 149 -6.47 -9.33 3.51
N ALA A 150 -6.53 -9.04 2.21
CA ALA A 150 -5.91 -9.89 1.19
C ALA A 150 -4.42 -10.18 1.47
N SER A 151 -3.66 -9.19 1.94
CA SER A 151 -2.25 -9.36 2.31
C SER A 151 -2.03 -10.24 3.55
N GLU A 152 -2.94 -10.19 4.51
CA GLU A 152 -2.91 -11.04 5.71
C GLU A 152 -3.23 -12.50 5.34
N LEU A 153 -4.22 -12.69 4.46
CA LEU A 153 -4.57 -14.01 3.94
C LEU A 153 -3.41 -14.65 3.16
N VAL A 154 -2.78 -13.92 2.24
CA VAL A 154 -1.64 -14.42 1.44
C VAL A 154 -0.42 -14.71 2.31
N GLY A 155 -0.22 -13.93 3.38
CA GLY A 155 0.87 -14.12 4.35
C GLY A 155 0.55 -15.11 5.47
N LEU A 156 -0.65 -15.72 5.49
CA LEU A 156 -1.06 -16.64 6.55
C LEU A 156 -0.25 -17.94 6.49
N LEU A 157 0.42 -18.24 7.58
CA LEU A 157 1.18 -19.48 7.69
C LEU A 157 0.25 -20.68 7.88
N ARG A 158 0.56 -21.80 7.23
CA ARG A 158 -0.20 -23.04 7.40
C ARG A 158 -0.27 -23.48 8.87
N SER A 159 0.79 -23.30 9.63
CA SER A 159 0.85 -23.59 11.07
C SER A 159 -0.17 -22.78 11.89
N SER A 160 -0.57 -21.59 11.42
CA SER A 160 -1.57 -20.78 12.11
C SER A 160 -3.00 -21.30 11.96
N ILE A 161 -3.24 -22.23 11.00
CA ILE A 161 -4.57 -22.79 10.70
C ILE A 161 -4.69 -24.23 11.26
N MET A 162 -3.57 -24.89 11.57
CA MET A 162 -3.56 -26.30 11.97
C MET A 162 -3.85 -26.53 13.46
N GLY A 163 -4.21 -25.52 14.23
CA GLY A 163 -4.63 -25.66 15.62
C GLY A 163 -6.14 -25.94 15.72
N ASP A 164 -6.55 -26.57 16.83
CA ASP A 164 -7.98 -26.78 17.16
C ASP A 164 -8.66 -25.53 17.73
N GLU A 165 -7.97 -24.39 17.71
CA GLU A 165 -8.49 -23.15 18.25
C GLU A 165 -9.51 -22.51 17.30
N PRO A 166 -10.64 -21.98 17.83
CA PRO A 166 -11.68 -21.36 17.00
C PRO A 166 -11.29 -19.94 16.53
N TYR A 167 -10.04 -19.58 16.63
CA TYR A 167 -9.53 -18.24 16.23
C TYR A 167 -8.13 -18.32 15.64
N LEU A 168 -7.80 -17.32 14.82
CA LEU A 168 -6.47 -17.09 14.28
C LEU A 168 -5.85 -15.86 14.95
N ILE A 169 -4.53 -15.91 15.19
CA ILE A 169 -3.74 -14.74 15.58
C ILE A 169 -3.19 -14.11 14.31
N ILE A 170 -3.66 -12.91 13.98
CA ILE A 170 -3.24 -12.19 12.79
C ILE A 170 -2.36 -11.01 13.17
N LYS A 171 -1.14 -10.97 12.59
CA LYS A 171 -0.23 -9.83 12.72
C LYS A 171 -0.62 -8.74 11.73
N GLY A 172 -1.06 -7.60 12.25
CA GLY A 172 -1.43 -6.43 11.47
C GLY A 172 -0.29 -5.43 11.26
N LYS A 173 -0.64 -4.25 10.75
CA LYS A 173 0.29 -3.13 10.55
C LYS A 173 0.96 -2.72 11.88
N GLY A 174 2.29 -2.59 11.86
CA GLY A 174 3.06 -2.21 13.05
C GLY A 174 3.27 -3.34 14.08
N GLY A 175 3.11 -4.62 13.66
CA GLY A 175 3.33 -5.77 14.53
C GLY A 175 2.21 -6.02 15.55
N LYS A 176 1.12 -5.26 15.51
CA LYS A 176 -0.04 -5.47 16.39
C LYS A 176 -0.75 -6.76 16.03
N GLU A 177 -0.99 -7.60 17.02
CA GLU A 177 -1.72 -8.85 16.86
C GLU A 177 -3.21 -8.64 17.18
N ARG A 178 -4.07 -9.36 16.46
CA ARG A 178 -5.49 -9.44 16.77
C ARG A 178 -5.98 -10.88 16.63
N LEU A 179 -6.93 -11.24 17.46
CA LEU A 179 -7.67 -12.49 17.36
C LEU A 179 -8.80 -12.33 16.32
N VAL A 180 -8.93 -13.32 15.46
CA VAL A 180 -9.94 -13.35 14.42
C VAL A 180 -10.66 -14.70 14.50
N PRO A 181 -11.98 -14.73 14.70
CA PRO A 181 -12.71 -16.00 14.77
C PRO A 181 -12.67 -16.70 13.42
N VAL A 182 -12.62 -18.04 13.46
CA VAL A 182 -12.78 -18.91 12.29
C VAL A 182 -14.10 -19.63 12.43
N SER A 183 -14.93 -19.55 11.40
CA SER A 183 -16.17 -20.31 11.35
C SER A 183 -15.84 -21.81 11.29
N GLN A 184 -16.40 -22.59 12.21
CA GLN A 184 -16.41 -24.06 12.14
C GLN A 184 -17.58 -24.44 11.24
N GLN A 185 -17.34 -24.67 9.94
CA GLN A 185 -18.27 -25.32 9.05
C GLN A 185 -17.65 -26.61 8.52
#